data_564de300b86f8995872d5f67fb76341c
#
_entry.id   564de300b86f8995872d5f67fb76341c
#
_cell.length_a   1.000
_cell.length_b   1.000
_cell.length_c   1.000
_cell.angle_alpha   90.00
_cell.angle_beta   90.00
_cell.angle_gamma   90.00
#
_symmetry.space_group_name_H-M   'P 1'
#
loop_
_entity.id
_entity.type
_entity.pdbx_description
1 polymer ?
#
loop_
_entity_poly.entity_id
_entity_poly.type
_entity_poly.pdbx_seq_one_letter_code
_entity_poly.pdbx_strand_id
1 'polypeptide(L)'
;YLRRWMMSTAPTPDGCTLLNFSASHDGIGLRPVEGLLPQEEISRMTETVQSFGGRLTMRSFGERNVPYEMNTTLFTALKGTVNGPDTHQIDRFIASQTIMMSLEGIPAFYVQSFLAAENDEARAQQTGQNRSLNRTQWRVDDINDQLATGDSTMAQVFFELRRRLNIRKQQKAFHPDATQFTLHIKPGMFGFWRQSLDRRQSLFVVTNITPDEKKLSLRDMNIFADTQWIDLLSGVPVNAEDEEVELAPYQTVWISNKSDAHKSADTD
;
A
#
# COMPACT_ATOMS: atom_id res chain seq x y z
N TYR A 1 -5.54 10.51 -9.30
CA TYR A 1 -6.53 9.42 -9.35
C TYR A 1 -6.84 8.85 -7.97
N LEU A 2 -5.87 8.46 -7.12
CA LEU A 2 -6.09 7.87 -5.78
C LEU A 2 -7.01 8.73 -4.90
N ARG A 3 -6.76 10.05 -4.83
CA ARG A 3 -7.64 10.97 -4.06
C ARG A 3 -9.07 10.99 -4.60
N ARG A 4 -9.23 11.08 -5.94
CA ARG A 4 -10.55 11.07 -6.57
C ARG A 4 -11.29 9.75 -6.28
N TRP A 5 -10.61 8.62 -6.38
CA TRP A 5 -11.16 7.31 -6.04
C TRP A 5 -11.63 7.28 -4.58
N MET A 6 -10.78 7.69 -3.64
CA MET A 6 -11.13 7.67 -2.22
C MET A 6 -12.34 8.56 -1.91
N MET A 7 -12.42 9.75 -2.53
CA MET A 7 -13.57 10.67 -2.38
C MET A 7 -14.86 10.13 -3.01
N SER A 8 -14.77 9.23 -3.98
CA SER A 8 -15.93 8.61 -4.64
C SER A 8 -16.39 7.30 -3.99
N THR A 9 -15.61 6.77 -3.03
CA THR A 9 -15.97 5.55 -2.30
C THR A 9 -17.08 5.90 -1.30
N ALA A 10 -18.25 5.28 -1.47
CA ALA A 10 -19.37 5.46 -0.56
C ALA A 10 -19.07 4.85 0.82
N PRO A 11 -19.54 5.45 1.91
CA PRO A 11 -19.47 4.81 3.23
C PRO A 11 -20.15 3.45 3.23
N THR A 12 -19.63 2.52 4.00
CA THR A 12 -20.28 1.22 4.18
C THR A 12 -21.53 1.35 5.05
N PRO A 13 -22.58 0.56 4.79
CA PRO A 13 -23.73 0.45 5.69
C PRO A 13 -23.32 -0.05 7.08
N ASP A 14 -24.13 0.25 8.08
CA ASP A 14 -23.91 -0.25 9.45
C ASP A 14 -23.75 -1.77 9.49
N GLY A 15 -22.76 -2.24 10.21
CA GLY A 15 -22.42 -3.68 10.31
C GLY A 15 -21.69 -4.26 9.10
N CYS A 16 -21.36 -3.44 8.11
CA CYS A 16 -20.55 -3.81 6.95
C CYS A 16 -19.19 -3.13 6.99
N THR A 17 -18.18 -3.74 6.39
CA THR A 17 -16.86 -3.12 6.22
C THR A 17 -16.22 -3.50 4.90
N LEU A 18 -15.20 -2.76 4.49
CA LEU A 18 -14.44 -3.01 3.27
C LEU A 18 -13.38 -4.09 3.52
N LEU A 19 -13.15 -4.94 2.52
CA LEU A 19 -11.99 -5.83 2.47
C LEU A 19 -10.98 -5.26 1.47
N ASN A 20 -9.84 -4.80 1.97
CA ASN A 20 -8.82 -4.13 1.17
C ASN A 20 -7.74 -5.12 0.75
N PHE A 21 -7.50 -5.26 -0.54
CA PHE A 21 -6.36 -6.02 -1.07
C PHE A 21 -5.87 -5.41 -2.39
N SER A 22 -4.60 -5.57 -2.69
CA SER A 22 -3.94 -4.98 -3.86
C SER A 22 -3.66 -6.00 -4.97
N ALA A 23 -3.66 -7.28 -4.64
CA ALA A 23 -3.49 -8.38 -5.58
C ALA A 23 -4.10 -9.68 -5.02
N SER A 24 -4.38 -10.63 -5.89
CA SER A 24 -4.90 -11.95 -5.53
C SER A 24 -4.16 -13.05 -6.31
N HIS A 25 -4.58 -14.30 -6.13
CA HIS A 25 -4.08 -15.44 -6.91
C HIS A 25 -4.37 -15.35 -8.42
N ASP A 26 -5.27 -14.47 -8.83
CA ASP A 26 -5.56 -14.20 -10.24
C ASP A 26 -4.57 -13.21 -10.85
N GLY A 27 -4.00 -12.33 -10.06
CA GLY A 27 -3.17 -11.20 -10.47
C GLY A 27 -3.78 -9.88 -10.02
N ILE A 28 -3.69 -8.87 -10.88
CA ILE A 28 -4.19 -7.52 -10.62
C ILE A 28 -5.37 -7.25 -11.57
N GLY A 29 -6.57 -7.11 -11.01
CA GLY A 29 -7.78 -6.84 -11.78
C GLY A 29 -7.83 -5.42 -12.33
N LEU A 30 -8.26 -5.25 -13.56
CA LEU A 30 -8.40 -3.94 -14.21
C LEU A 30 -9.81 -3.34 -14.10
N ARG A 31 -10.78 -4.16 -13.73
CA ARG A 31 -12.17 -3.73 -13.61
C ARG A 31 -12.38 -2.58 -12.61
N PRO A 32 -11.69 -2.54 -11.46
CA PRO A 32 -11.84 -1.43 -10.50
C PRO A 32 -11.37 -0.07 -11.03
N VAL A 33 -10.55 -0.03 -12.07
CA VAL A 33 -10.06 1.23 -12.65
C VAL A 33 -10.88 1.71 -13.86
N GLU A 34 -11.85 0.90 -14.32
CA GLU A 34 -12.76 1.28 -15.39
C GLU A 34 -13.61 2.50 -14.97
N GLY A 35 -13.64 3.54 -15.79
CA GLY A 35 -14.31 4.80 -15.48
C GLY A 35 -13.56 5.72 -14.51
N LEU A 36 -12.55 5.21 -13.81
CA LEU A 36 -11.67 6.00 -12.94
C LEU A 36 -10.45 6.51 -13.71
N LEU A 37 -9.80 5.63 -14.47
CA LEU A 37 -8.65 5.97 -15.31
C LEU A 37 -9.07 6.13 -16.79
N PRO A 38 -8.49 7.10 -17.52
CA PRO A 38 -8.60 7.15 -18.97
C PRO A 38 -8.01 5.88 -19.62
N GLN A 39 -8.52 5.51 -20.78
CA GLN A 39 -8.04 4.33 -21.52
C GLN A 39 -6.54 4.39 -21.82
N GLU A 40 -6.02 5.58 -22.10
CA GLU A 40 -4.59 5.80 -22.34
C GLU A 40 -3.74 5.41 -21.11
N GLU A 41 -4.18 5.76 -19.91
CA GLU A 41 -3.48 5.38 -18.67
C GLU A 41 -3.54 3.87 -18.42
N ILE A 42 -4.69 3.24 -18.73
CA ILE A 42 -4.82 1.77 -18.63
C ILE A 42 -3.87 1.10 -19.63
N SER A 43 -3.79 1.59 -20.88
CA SER A 43 -2.86 1.06 -21.89
C SER A 43 -1.42 1.21 -21.45
N ARG A 44 -1.02 2.39 -20.99
CA ARG A 44 0.33 2.67 -20.49
C ARG A 44 0.70 1.76 -19.31
N MET A 45 -0.22 1.56 -18.37
CA MET A 45 -0.02 0.68 -17.22
C MET A 45 0.14 -0.78 -17.67
N THR A 46 -0.68 -1.27 -18.58
CA THR A 46 -0.61 -2.66 -19.08
C THR A 46 0.66 -2.90 -19.90
N GLU A 47 1.06 -1.96 -20.75
CA GLU A 47 2.32 -2.01 -21.50
C GLU A 47 3.54 -2.05 -20.56
N THR A 48 3.53 -1.23 -19.50
CA THR A 48 4.58 -1.22 -18.48
C THR A 48 4.69 -2.57 -17.78
N VAL A 49 3.56 -3.16 -17.35
CA VAL A 49 3.55 -4.47 -16.70
C VAL A 49 4.01 -5.58 -17.65
N GLN A 50 3.64 -5.52 -18.93
CA GLN A 50 4.12 -6.47 -19.93
C GLN A 50 5.64 -6.34 -20.17
N SER A 51 6.19 -5.13 -20.14
CA SER A 51 7.64 -4.91 -20.25
C SER A 51 8.42 -5.51 -19.07
N PHE A 52 7.76 -5.74 -17.93
CA PHE A 52 8.32 -6.40 -16.75
C PHE A 52 8.05 -7.93 -16.70
N GLY A 53 7.53 -8.51 -17.80
CA GLY A 53 7.24 -9.93 -17.89
C GLY A 53 5.81 -10.32 -17.48
N GLY A 54 4.95 -9.37 -17.21
CA GLY A 54 3.53 -9.64 -16.97
C GLY A 54 2.79 -10.02 -18.25
N ARG A 55 1.67 -10.72 -18.10
CA ARG A 55 0.79 -11.11 -19.22
C ARG A 55 -0.61 -10.53 -18.99
N LEU A 56 -1.40 -10.46 -20.05
CA LEU A 56 -2.76 -9.94 -19.96
C LEU A 56 -3.76 -11.07 -20.23
N THR A 57 -4.81 -11.13 -19.42
CA THR A 57 -6.03 -11.83 -19.76
C THR A 57 -7.02 -10.85 -20.34
N MET A 58 -7.53 -11.17 -21.53
CA MET A 58 -8.49 -10.35 -22.26
C MET A 58 -9.91 -10.86 -22.00
N ARG A 59 -10.88 -9.96 -22.05
CA ARG A 59 -12.31 -10.32 -22.09
C ARG A 59 -12.98 -9.72 -23.31
N SER A 60 -13.97 -10.43 -23.82
CA SER A 60 -14.82 -9.88 -24.89
C SER A 60 -15.82 -8.89 -24.32
N PHE A 61 -15.90 -7.72 -24.95
CA PHE A 61 -16.87 -6.68 -24.64
C PHE A 61 -17.48 -6.21 -25.96
N GLY A 62 -18.62 -6.76 -26.33
CA GLY A 62 -19.17 -6.63 -27.67
C GLY A 62 -18.22 -7.23 -28.71
N GLU A 63 -17.88 -6.46 -29.73
CA GLU A 63 -16.92 -6.84 -30.80
C GLU A 63 -15.45 -6.60 -30.42
N ARG A 64 -15.16 -6.06 -29.23
CA ARG A 64 -13.80 -5.69 -28.81
C ARG A 64 -13.30 -6.65 -27.72
N ASN A 65 -12.00 -6.92 -27.76
CA ASN A 65 -11.29 -7.53 -26.65
C ASN A 65 -10.61 -6.43 -25.82
N VAL A 66 -10.92 -6.40 -24.53
CA VAL A 66 -10.33 -5.43 -23.60
C VAL A 66 -9.52 -6.14 -22.53
N PRO A 67 -8.43 -5.54 -22.06
CA PRO A 67 -7.69 -6.09 -20.93
C PRO A 67 -8.59 -6.19 -19.69
N TYR A 68 -8.59 -7.35 -19.05
CA TYR A 68 -9.41 -7.65 -17.89
C TYR A 68 -8.58 -7.81 -16.62
N GLU A 69 -7.39 -8.40 -16.78
CA GLU A 69 -6.54 -8.78 -15.67
C GLU A 69 -5.08 -8.75 -16.12
N MET A 70 -4.21 -8.20 -15.27
CA MET A 70 -2.76 -8.29 -15.40
C MET A 70 -2.29 -9.48 -14.60
N ASN A 71 -1.85 -10.53 -15.30
CA ASN A 71 -1.30 -11.74 -14.70
C ASN A 71 0.18 -11.49 -14.40
N THR A 72 0.46 -11.11 -13.19
CA THR A 72 1.77 -10.78 -12.66
C THR A 72 1.70 -10.78 -11.14
N THR A 73 2.81 -10.97 -10.45
CA THR A 73 2.87 -10.64 -9.03
C THR A 73 2.86 -9.12 -8.85
N LEU A 74 2.31 -8.65 -7.74
CA LEU A 74 2.34 -7.22 -7.44
C LEU A 74 3.78 -6.70 -7.26
N PHE A 75 4.66 -7.54 -6.72
CA PHE A 75 6.05 -7.18 -6.53
C PHE A 75 6.75 -6.93 -7.88
N THR A 76 6.56 -7.83 -8.86
CA THR A 76 7.07 -7.62 -10.23
C THR A 76 6.41 -6.42 -10.91
N ALA A 77 5.09 -6.23 -10.76
CA ALA A 77 4.40 -5.08 -11.36
C ALA A 77 4.95 -3.73 -10.88
N LEU A 78 5.52 -3.69 -9.68
CA LEU A 78 6.12 -2.50 -9.07
C LEU A 78 7.65 -2.44 -9.23
N LYS A 79 8.23 -3.23 -10.14
CA LYS A 79 9.66 -3.25 -10.44
C LYS A 79 10.21 -1.90 -10.92
N GLY A 80 9.36 -1.07 -11.47
CA GLY A 80 9.72 0.23 -12.00
C GLY A 80 8.51 1.11 -12.25
N THR A 81 8.66 2.04 -13.18
CA THR A 81 7.63 2.94 -13.67
C THR A 81 7.51 2.85 -15.19
N VAL A 82 6.73 3.72 -15.80
CA VAL A 82 6.67 3.86 -17.28
C VAL A 82 8.03 4.17 -17.92
N ASN A 83 9.00 4.60 -17.11
CA ASN A 83 10.38 4.86 -17.54
C ASN A 83 11.29 3.61 -17.46
N GLY A 84 10.75 2.47 -17.08
CA GLY A 84 11.47 1.22 -16.91
C GLY A 84 11.75 0.86 -15.45
N PRO A 85 12.52 -0.23 -15.24
CA PRO A 85 12.95 -0.67 -13.90
C PRO A 85 13.84 0.38 -13.23
N ASP A 86 13.76 0.45 -11.88
CA ASP A 86 14.59 1.34 -11.07
C ASP A 86 14.97 0.68 -9.72
N THR A 87 15.67 1.40 -8.87
CA THR A 87 16.17 0.92 -7.58
C THR A 87 15.15 0.99 -6.44
N HIS A 88 13.95 1.52 -6.69
CA HIS A 88 12.91 1.76 -5.66
C HIS A 88 11.85 0.67 -5.58
N GLN A 89 12.10 -0.53 -6.11
CA GLN A 89 11.09 -1.59 -6.13
C GLN A 89 10.56 -1.93 -4.74
N ILE A 90 11.46 -2.15 -3.78
CA ILE A 90 11.08 -2.52 -2.40
C ILE A 90 10.31 -1.37 -1.75
N ASP A 91 10.83 -0.15 -1.82
CA ASP A 91 10.20 1.03 -1.19
C ASP A 91 8.81 1.28 -1.78
N ARG A 92 8.68 1.23 -3.10
CA ARG A 92 7.40 1.38 -3.82
C ARG A 92 6.41 0.29 -3.45
N PHE A 93 6.90 -0.95 -3.33
CA PHE A 93 6.07 -2.07 -2.91
C PHE A 93 5.58 -1.89 -1.46
N ILE A 94 6.48 -1.60 -0.53
CA ILE A 94 6.14 -1.34 0.88
C ILE A 94 5.17 -0.17 0.99
N ALA A 95 5.38 0.93 0.25
CA ALA A 95 4.46 2.06 0.20
C ALA A 95 3.04 1.64 -0.24
N SER A 96 2.94 0.84 -1.31
CA SER A 96 1.65 0.36 -1.82
C SER A 96 0.90 -0.50 -0.80
N GLN A 97 1.60 -1.41 -0.13
CA GLN A 97 1.04 -2.26 0.92
C GLN A 97 0.67 -1.45 2.17
N THR A 98 1.45 -0.42 2.49
CA THR A 98 1.17 0.45 3.63
C THR A 98 -0.07 1.31 3.38
N ILE A 99 -0.23 1.85 2.18
CA ILE A 99 -1.47 2.54 1.79
C ILE A 99 -2.66 1.59 1.97
N MET A 100 -2.60 0.40 1.37
CA MET A 100 -3.68 -0.59 1.41
C MET A 100 -4.06 -0.95 2.86
N MET A 101 -3.09 -1.25 3.71
CA MET A 101 -3.37 -1.64 5.10
C MET A 101 -3.82 -0.47 6.00
N SER A 102 -3.64 0.78 5.57
CA SER A 102 -4.01 1.96 6.36
C SER A 102 -5.42 2.47 6.04
N LEU A 103 -5.99 2.09 4.90
CA LEU A 103 -7.34 2.48 4.49
C LEU A 103 -8.40 1.94 5.46
N GLU A 104 -9.58 2.57 5.43
CA GLU A 104 -10.79 2.09 6.10
C GLU A 104 -11.09 0.65 5.66
N GLY A 105 -11.40 -0.22 6.62
CA GLY A 105 -11.68 -1.62 6.38
C GLY A 105 -10.64 -2.58 6.94
N ILE A 106 -10.70 -3.81 6.45
CA ILE A 106 -9.85 -4.94 6.88
C ILE A 106 -8.83 -5.22 5.76
N PRO A 107 -7.52 -5.09 6.03
CA PRO A 107 -6.50 -5.43 5.05
C PRO A 107 -6.36 -6.94 4.88
N ALA A 108 -6.28 -7.40 3.64
CA ALA A 108 -5.99 -8.77 3.27
C ALA A 108 -4.74 -8.83 2.38
N PHE A 109 -3.83 -9.72 2.70
CA PHE A 109 -2.59 -9.90 1.94
C PHE A 109 -2.62 -11.23 1.22
N TYR A 110 -2.38 -11.17 -0.06
CA TYR A 110 -2.06 -12.38 -0.81
C TYR A 110 -0.67 -12.88 -0.41
N VAL A 111 -0.52 -14.17 -0.16
CA VAL A 111 0.74 -14.76 0.37
C VAL A 111 1.95 -14.43 -0.50
N GLN A 112 1.81 -14.46 -1.82
CA GLN A 112 2.91 -14.11 -2.73
C GLN A 112 3.35 -12.65 -2.56
N SER A 113 2.42 -11.74 -2.29
CA SER A 113 2.75 -10.34 -1.98
C SER A 113 3.49 -10.22 -0.65
N PHE A 114 3.09 -11.00 0.35
CA PHE A 114 3.75 -10.99 1.66
C PHE A 114 5.19 -11.50 1.61
N LEU A 115 5.46 -12.43 0.66
CA LEU A 115 6.79 -13.02 0.41
C LEU A 115 7.59 -12.27 -0.67
N ALA A 116 7.12 -11.13 -1.16
CA ALA A 116 7.74 -10.40 -2.27
C ALA A 116 8.05 -11.29 -3.49
N ALA A 117 7.15 -12.23 -3.80
CA ALA A 117 7.37 -13.17 -4.88
C ALA A 117 7.44 -12.46 -6.23
N GLU A 118 8.44 -12.81 -7.02
CA GLU A 118 8.52 -12.43 -8.43
C GLU A 118 7.68 -13.36 -9.32
N ASN A 119 7.52 -13.02 -10.60
CA ASN A 119 6.83 -13.82 -11.57
C ASN A 119 7.49 -15.20 -11.74
N ASP A 120 6.69 -16.26 -11.68
CA ASP A 120 7.12 -17.64 -11.92
C ASP A 120 6.97 -18.00 -13.40
N GLU A 121 7.93 -17.55 -14.20
CA GLU A 121 7.95 -17.81 -15.64
C GLU A 121 8.04 -19.31 -15.98
N ALA A 122 8.82 -20.06 -15.20
CA ALA A 122 8.99 -21.50 -15.42
C ALA A 122 7.66 -22.23 -15.26
N ARG A 123 6.91 -21.89 -14.20
CA ARG A 123 5.61 -22.47 -13.95
C ARG A 123 4.58 -22.06 -15.02
N ALA A 124 4.60 -20.79 -15.44
CA ALA A 124 3.71 -20.31 -16.49
C ALA A 124 3.96 -21.03 -17.84
N GLN A 125 5.22 -21.30 -18.17
CA GLN A 125 5.58 -22.09 -19.34
C GLN A 125 5.15 -23.55 -19.21
N GLN A 126 5.36 -24.18 -18.06
CA GLN A 126 4.99 -25.55 -17.78
C GLN A 126 3.48 -25.79 -17.87
N THR A 127 2.69 -24.87 -17.32
CA THR A 127 1.23 -25.03 -17.25
C THR A 127 0.49 -24.46 -18.47
N GLY A 128 1.12 -23.61 -19.26
CA GLY A 128 0.46 -22.84 -20.33
C GLY A 128 -0.57 -21.81 -19.85
N GLN A 129 -0.61 -21.53 -18.54
CA GLN A 129 -1.61 -20.65 -17.94
C GLN A 129 -0.96 -19.33 -17.47
N ASN A 130 -1.50 -18.19 -17.92
CA ASN A 130 -0.99 -16.86 -17.54
C ASN A 130 -1.00 -16.65 -16.01
N ARG A 131 -2.05 -17.09 -15.32
CA ARG A 131 -2.19 -16.95 -13.86
C ARG A 131 -1.12 -17.68 -13.07
N SER A 132 -0.43 -18.66 -13.67
CA SER A 132 0.66 -19.39 -13.03
C SER A 132 1.87 -18.49 -12.72
N LEU A 133 2.04 -17.36 -13.43
CA LEU A 133 3.04 -16.34 -13.09
C LEU A 133 2.96 -15.88 -11.64
N ASN A 134 1.73 -15.81 -11.11
CA ASN A 134 1.45 -15.28 -9.76
C ASN A 134 1.11 -16.39 -8.75
N ARG A 135 1.50 -17.63 -9.01
CA ARG A 135 1.15 -18.81 -8.19
C ARG A 135 2.36 -19.68 -7.91
N THR A 136 3.48 -19.05 -7.53
CA THR A 136 4.72 -19.77 -7.14
C THR A 136 4.42 -20.77 -6.04
N GLN A 137 4.92 -21.98 -6.20
CA GLN A 137 4.86 -23.04 -5.19
C GLN A 137 6.14 -23.03 -4.38
N TRP A 138 6.00 -22.64 -3.13
CA TRP A 138 7.11 -22.56 -2.19
C TRP A 138 7.29 -23.87 -1.41
N ARG A 139 8.53 -24.26 -1.20
CA ARG A 139 8.88 -25.21 -0.14
C ARG A 139 9.07 -24.41 1.14
N VAL A 140 8.65 -24.99 2.26
CA VAL A 140 8.78 -24.34 3.57
C VAL A 140 10.24 -24.06 3.91
N ASP A 141 11.13 -25.00 3.57
CA ASP A 141 12.56 -24.86 3.81
C ASP A 141 13.15 -23.66 3.04
N ASP A 142 12.77 -23.48 1.77
CA ASP A 142 13.23 -22.37 0.95
C ASP A 142 12.78 -21.00 1.53
N ILE A 143 11.54 -20.93 2.05
CA ILE A 143 11.04 -19.73 2.74
C ILE A 143 11.87 -19.47 4.00
N ASN A 144 12.10 -20.51 4.82
CA ASN A 144 12.84 -20.37 6.07
C ASN A 144 14.29 -19.92 5.81
N ASP A 145 14.93 -20.49 4.80
CA ASP A 145 16.30 -20.13 4.41
C ASP A 145 16.37 -18.66 3.96
N GLN A 146 15.42 -18.23 3.14
CA GLN A 146 15.34 -16.86 2.68
C GLN A 146 15.06 -15.87 3.81
N LEU A 147 14.18 -16.23 4.74
CA LEU A 147 13.88 -15.39 5.91
C LEU A 147 15.04 -15.34 6.90
N ALA A 148 15.83 -16.42 7.01
CA ALA A 148 17.04 -16.45 7.85
C ALA A 148 18.18 -15.58 7.26
N THR A 149 18.17 -15.36 5.95
CA THR A 149 19.11 -14.47 5.26
C THR A 149 18.58 -13.04 5.35
N GLY A 150 18.93 -12.31 6.38
CA GLY A 150 18.32 -11.02 6.76
C GLY A 150 18.35 -9.91 5.70
N ASP A 151 19.21 -10.02 4.68
CA ASP A 151 19.34 -9.09 3.55
C ASP A 151 18.61 -9.56 2.28
N SER A 152 17.98 -10.74 2.29
CA SER A 152 17.15 -11.17 1.16
C SER A 152 15.96 -10.23 0.96
N THR A 153 15.54 -10.05 -0.30
CA THR A 153 14.34 -9.24 -0.61
C THR A 153 13.10 -9.74 0.13
N MET A 154 12.94 -11.07 0.23
CA MET A 154 11.84 -11.69 0.97
C MET A 154 11.89 -11.29 2.45
N ALA A 155 13.04 -11.39 3.11
CA ALA A 155 13.19 -11.04 4.51
C ALA A 155 12.92 -9.54 4.75
N GLN A 156 13.51 -8.66 3.93
CA GLN A 156 13.28 -7.23 4.04
C GLN A 156 11.79 -6.86 3.97
N VAL A 157 11.08 -7.38 2.97
CA VAL A 157 9.66 -7.09 2.78
C VAL A 157 8.81 -7.74 3.88
N PHE A 158 9.04 -9.03 4.18
CA PHE A 158 8.29 -9.80 5.16
C PHE A 158 8.36 -9.15 6.56
N PHE A 159 9.56 -8.87 7.02
CA PHE A 159 9.73 -8.31 8.37
C PHE A 159 9.23 -6.87 8.47
N GLU A 160 9.38 -6.07 7.42
CA GLU A 160 8.86 -4.72 7.42
C GLU A 160 7.32 -4.69 7.39
N LEU A 161 6.68 -5.50 6.56
CA LEU A 161 5.21 -5.60 6.56
C LEU A 161 4.69 -6.13 7.90
N ARG A 162 5.34 -7.15 8.47
CA ARG A 162 5.01 -7.67 9.80
C ARG A 162 5.15 -6.60 10.89
N ARG A 163 6.22 -5.81 10.85
CA ARG A 163 6.44 -4.69 11.78
C ARG A 163 5.30 -3.68 11.68
N ARG A 164 4.96 -3.23 10.47
CA ARG A 164 3.85 -2.27 10.25
C ARG A 164 2.51 -2.84 10.70
N LEU A 165 2.22 -4.10 10.44
CA LEU A 165 1.00 -4.75 10.91
C LEU A 165 0.93 -4.81 12.44
N ASN A 166 2.05 -5.06 13.12
CA ASN A 166 2.08 -5.06 14.58
C ASN A 166 1.82 -3.66 15.15
N ILE A 167 2.39 -2.61 14.55
CA ILE A 167 2.08 -1.22 14.91
C ILE A 167 0.60 -0.93 14.67
N ARG A 168 0.09 -1.27 13.47
CA ARG A 168 -1.32 -1.06 13.08
C ARG A 168 -2.31 -1.65 14.08
N LYS A 169 -2.07 -2.89 14.54
CA LYS A 169 -2.95 -3.59 15.49
C LYS A 169 -3.13 -2.86 16.82
N GLN A 170 -2.20 -2.02 17.19
CA GLN A 170 -2.22 -1.25 18.42
C GLN A 170 -2.98 0.09 18.27
N GLN A 171 -3.35 0.47 17.03
CA GLN A 171 -3.94 1.77 16.77
C GLN A 171 -5.47 1.69 16.67
N LYS A 172 -6.16 2.34 17.59
CA LYS A 172 -7.63 2.44 17.58
C LYS A 172 -8.15 3.16 16.33
N ALA A 173 -7.38 4.09 15.78
CA ALA A 173 -7.73 4.80 14.55
C ALA A 173 -7.76 3.89 13.31
N PHE A 174 -7.15 2.70 13.38
CA PHE A 174 -7.24 1.70 12.31
C PHE A 174 -8.34 0.65 12.50
N HIS A 175 -9.24 0.86 13.47
CA HIS A 175 -10.46 0.04 13.55
C HIS A 175 -11.21 0.10 12.21
N PRO A 176 -11.79 -1.02 11.71
CA PRO A 176 -12.51 -1.03 10.43
C PRO A 176 -13.56 0.07 10.29
N ASP A 177 -14.31 0.34 11.35
CA ASP A 177 -15.39 1.35 11.36
C ASP A 177 -14.90 2.75 11.79
N ALA A 178 -13.60 2.94 12.03
CA ALA A 178 -13.05 4.25 12.33
C ALA A 178 -13.14 5.17 11.11
N THR A 179 -13.48 6.44 11.34
CA THR A 179 -13.72 7.39 10.26
C THR A 179 -12.46 7.68 9.45
N GLN A 180 -12.63 7.80 8.14
CA GLN A 180 -11.59 8.20 7.21
C GLN A 180 -11.95 9.52 6.52
N PHE A 181 -10.98 10.45 6.50
CA PHE A 181 -11.10 11.74 5.82
C PHE A 181 -9.98 11.90 4.80
N THR A 182 -10.32 12.45 3.64
CA THR A 182 -9.33 12.76 2.60
C THR A 182 -8.51 13.98 2.99
N LEU A 183 -7.19 13.92 2.83
CA LEU A 183 -6.30 15.07 2.94
C LEU A 183 -6.08 15.73 1.58
N HIS A 184 -6.06 17.06 1.57
CA HIS A 184 -5.74 17.87 0.42
C HIS A 184 -4.30 18.37 0.53
N ILE A 185 -3.36 17.51 0.18
CA ILE A 185 -1.92 17.77 0.23
C ILE A 185 -1.34 18.00 -1.17
N LYS A 186 -0.09 18.51 -1.23
CA LYS A 186 0.62 18.83 -2.48
C LYS A 186 0.70 17.62 -3.43
N PRO A 187 0.75 17.83 -4.76
CA PRO A 187 0.96 16.77 -5.75
C PRO A 187 2.21 15.94 -5.46
N GLY A 188 2.16 14.64 -5.82
CA GLY A 188 3.23 13.69 -5.56
C GLY A 188 3.13 13.00 -4.21
N MET A 189 2.16 13.37 -3.40
CA MET A 189 1.84 12.69 -2.16
C MET A 189 0.38 12.24 -2.14
N PHE A 190 0.11 11.15 -1.43
CA PHE A 190 -1.24 10.66 -1.15
C PHE A 190 -1.42 10.55 0.35
N GLY A 191 -2.51 11.09 0.88
CA GLY A 191 -2.75 11.06 2.31
C GLY A 191 -4.22 11.13 2.69
N PHE A 192 -4.48 10.65 3.89
CA PHE A 192 -5.79 10.65 4.53
C PHE A 192 -5.62 10.65 6.05
N TRP A 193 -6.67 11.02 6.74
CA TRP A 193 -6.74 11.05 8.18
C TRP A 193 -7.71 9.97 8.67
N ARG A 194 -7.28 9.18 9.65
CA ARG A 194 -8.09 8.21 10.38
C ARG A 194 -8.36 8.74 11.78
N GLN A 195 -9.60 8.65 12.24
CA GLN A 195 -9.98 9.04 13.58
C GLN A 195 -10.65 7.87 14.29
N SER A 196 -10.18 7.52 15.49
CA SER A 196 -10.76 6.45 16.30
C SER A 196 -12.24 6.72 16.65
N LEU A 197 -13.00 5.67 16.91
CA LEU A 197 -14.43 5.77 17.25
C LEU A 197 -14.67 6.65 18.49
N ASP A 198 -13.78 6.59 19.49
CA ASP A 198 -13.82 7.43 20.69
C ASP A 198 -13.28 8.85 20.47
N ARG A 199 -12.83 9.16 19.23
CA ARG A 199 -12.22 10.42 18.79
C ARG A 199 -10.97 10.87 19.55
N ARG A 200 -10.36 9.97 20.34
CA ARG A 200 -9.15 10.28 21.12
C ARG A 200 -7.88 10.12 20.35
N GLN A 201 -7.88 9.30 19.30
CA GLN A 201 -6.74 9.13 18.42
C GLN A 201 -7.04 9.68 17.03
N SER A 202 -6.20 10.61 16.60
CA SER A 202 -6.07 11.09 15.23
C SER A 202 -4.78 10.57 14.63
N LEU A 203 -4.85 9.97 13.43
CA LEU A 203 -3.73 9.38 12.75
C LEU A 203 -3.73 9.82 11.28
N PHE A 204 -2.70 10.57 10.90
CA PHE A 204 -2.49 11.02 9.54
C PHE A 204 -1.58 10.04 8.82
N VAL A 205 -2.08 9.46 7.74
CA VAL A 205 -1.31 8.61 6.83
C VAL A 205 -0.92 9.45 5.64
N VAL A 206 0.37 9.64 5.42
CA VAL A 206 0.88 10.34 4.22
C VAL A 206 1.98 9.51 3.59
N THR A 207 1.86 9.30 2.28
CA THR A 207 2.84 8.57 1.47
C THR A 207 3.34 9.46 0.34
N ASN A 208 4.65 9.61 0.23
CA ASN A 208 5.29 10.09 -0.98
C ASN A 208 5.16 9.00 -2.06
N ILE A 209 4.49 9.30 -3.17
CA ILE A 209 4.26 8.34 -4.27
C ILE A 209 5.17 8.60 -5.48
N THR A 210 6.32 9.25 -5.24
CA THR A 210 7.28 9.63 -6.28
C THR A 210 8.69 9.13 -5.96
N PRO A 211 9.58 9.05 -6.96
CA PRO A 211 10.99 8.72 -6.73
C PRO A 211 11.83 9.90 -6.20
N ASP A 212 11.22 11.05 -5.97
CA ASP A 212 11.89 12.26 -5.46
C ASP A 212 11.54 12.50 -4.01
N GLU A 213 12.41 13.16 -3.26
CA GLU A 213 12.08 13.68 -1.93
C GLU A 213 10.94 14.69 -2.00
N LYS A 214 10.07 14.67 -1.01
CA LYS A 214 8.93 15.60 -0.88
C LYS A 214 8.91 16.22 0.51
N LYS A 215 8.44 17.47 0.56
CA LYS A 215 8.19 18.17 1.81
C LYS A 215 6.70 18.22 2.10
N LEU A 216 6.33 17.57 3.19
CA LEU A 216 4.97 17.54 3.71
C LEU A 216 4.77 18.77 4.61
N SER A 217 3.86 19.64 4.24
CA SER A 217 3.46 20.77 5.09
C SER A 217 2.57 20.28 6.23
N LEU A 218 2.98 20.51 7.47
CA LEU A 218 2.17 20.19 8.66
C LEU A 218 0.93 21.08 8.78
N ARG A 219 0.94 22.25 8.13
CA ARG A 219 -0.24 23.14 8.04
C ARG A 219 -1.38 22.56 7.21
N ASP A 220 -1.06 21.66 6.26
CA ASP A 220 -2.07 20.96 5.46
C ASP A 220 -2.79 19.85 6.25
N MET A 221 -2.34 19.60 7.48
CA MET A 221 -2.93 18.67 8.43
C MET A 221 -3.31 19.46 9.69
N ASN A 222 -4.46 19.20 10.27
CA ASN A 222 -4.89 19.84 11.51
C ASN A 222 -4.06 19.32 12.72
N ILE A 223 -2.78 19.62 12.72
CA ILE A 223 -1.84 19.29 13.80
C ILE A 223 -1.77 20.48 14.75
N PHE A 224 -2.09 20.25 16.03
CA PHE A 224 -2.14 21.28 17.05
C PHE A 224 -0.86 21.26 17.89
N ALA A 225 -0.33 22.45 18.21
CA ALA A 225 0.92 22.61 18.95
C ALA A 225 0.85 22.17 20.42
N ASP A 226 -0.33 22.15 21.02
CA ASP A 226 -0.57 21.70 22.40
C ASP A 226 -0.61 20.17 22.54
N THR A 227 -0.54 19.44 21.43
CA THR A 227 -0.61 17.98 21.37
C THR A 227 0.73 17.40 20.94
N GLN A 228 1.20 16.37 21.64
CA GLN A 228 2.40 15.63 21.21
C GLN A 228 2.07 14.70 20.05
N TRP A 229 2.84 14.81 18.99
CA TRP A 229 2.72 14.00 17.80
C TRP A 229 3.94 13.12 17.60
N ILE A 230 3.75 11.96 17.01
CA ILE A 230 4.82 11.00 16.71
C ILE A 230 4.54 10.30 15.38
N ASP A 231 5.56 10.09 14.58
CA ASP A 231 5.47 9.13 13.48
C ASP A 231 5.64 7.71 14.04
N LEU A 232 4.57 6.94 14.00
CA LEU A 232 4.52 5.57 14.55
C LEU A 232 5.44 4.60 13.81
N LEU A 233 5.77 4.88 12.55
CA LEU A 233 6.63 4.00 11.75
C LEU A 233 8.11 4.17 12.08
N SER A 234 8.56 5.39 12.34
CA SER A 234 9.95 5.68 12.71
C SER A 234 10.16 5.79 14.23
N GLY A 235 9.09 6.06 14.98
CA GLY A 235 9.17 6.38 16.40
C GLY A 235 9.67 7.81 16.68
N VAL A 236 9.84 8.64 15.67
CA VAL A 236 10.36 9.99 15.80
C VAL A 236 9.24 10.97 16.16
N PRO A 237 9.43 11.79 17.20
CA PRO A 237 8.48 12.88 17.50
C PRO A 237 8.36 13.85 16.32
N VAL A 238 7.14 14.31 16.08
CA VAL A 238 6.83 15.35 15.09
C VAL A 238 6.48 16.61 15.85
N ASN A 239 7.31 17.63 15.69
CA ASN A 239 7.05 18.93 16.32
C ASN A 239 6.04 19.71 15.48
N ALA A 240 4.91 20.06 16.07
CA ALA A 240 3.86 20.82 15.40
C ALA A 240 4.28 22.26 15.02
N GLU A 241 5.36 22.77 15.62
CA GLU A 241 5.94 24.07 15.30
C GLU A 241 6.81 24.02 14.01
N ASP A 242 7.22 22.83 13.60
CA ASP A 242 7.92 22.65 12.33
C ASP A 242 6.94 22.95 11.18
N GLU A 243 7.43 23.61 10.15
CA GLU A 243 6.59 23.91 9.00
C GLU A 243 6.41 22.73 8.09
N GLU A 244 7.44 21.88 7.95
CA GLU A 244 7.50 20.78 6.98
C GLU A 244 8.22 19.56 7.57
N VAL A 245 7.81 18.38 7.10
CA VAL A 245 8.50 17.10 7.31
C VAL A 245 9.00 16.59 5.97
N GLU A 246 10.29 16.21 5.89
CA GLU A 246 10.86 15.60 4.68
C GLU A 246 10.48 14.13 4.57
N LEU A 247 10.04 13.72 3.38
CA LEU A 247 9.69 12.35 3.03
C LEU A 247 10.61 11.86 1.92
N ALA A 248 11.40 10.85 2.20
CA ALA A 248 12.20 10.16 1.19
C ALA A 248 11.31 9.56 0.07
N PRO A 249 11.89 9.16 -1.07
CA PRO A 249 11.16 8.46 -2.12
C PRO A 249 10.34 7.29 -1.58
N TYR A 250 9.05 7.25 -1.92
CA TYR A 250 8.08 6.21 -1.51
C TYR A 250 7.94 6.00 0.01
N GLN A 251 8.43 6.94 0.82
CA GLN A 251 8.25 6.88 2.27
C GLN A 251 6.80 7.13 2.66
N THR A 252 6.33 6.37 3.63
CA THR A 252 5.05 6.59 4.33
C THR A 252 5.33 6.98 5.78
N VAL A 253 4.58 7.94 6.30
CA VAL A 253 4.53 8.29 7.73
C VAL A 253 3.11 8.06 8.27
N TRP A 254 3.06 7.63 9.54
CA TRP A 254 1.85 7.51 10.34
C TRP A 254 1.93 8.46 11.52
N ILE A 255 1.58 9.72 11.30
CA ILE A 255 1.66 10.76 12.33
C ILE A 255 0.42 10.67 13.21
N SER A 256 0.62 10.32 14.46
CA SER A 256 -0.47 10.15 15.44
C SER A 256 -0.23 11.02 16.66
N ASN A 257 -1.32 11.55 17.23
CA ASN A 257 -1.26 12.11 18.56
C ASN A 257 -0.99 10.97 19.57
N LYS A 258 -0.22 11.25 20.61
CA LYS A 258 -0.07 10.32 21.73
C LYS A 258 -1.41 10.20 22.44
N SER A 259 -2.04 9.05 22.39
CA SER A 259 -3.16 8.72 23.26
C SER A 259 -2.63 8.45 24.66
N ASP A 260 -3.37 8.84 25.72
CA ASP A 260 -3.01 8.62 27.13
C ASP A 260 -2.78 7.17 27.51
N ALA A 261 -3.00 6.23 26.59
CA ALA A 261 -2.74 4.80 26.80
C ALA A 261 -1.24 4.44 26.93
N HIS A 262 -0.31 5.32 26.55
CA HIS A 262 1.13 5.11 26.77
C HIS A 262 1.65 5.65 28.11
N LYS A 263 0.82 6.37 28.89
CA LYS A 263 1.22 6.85 30.21
C LYS A 263 1.21 5.76 31.32
N SER A 264 0.62 4.60 31.04
CA SER A 264 0.50 3.52 32.05
C SER A 264 1.57 2.41 31.93
N ALA A 265 2.48 2.50 30.96
CA ALA A 265 3.55 1.48 30.79
C ALA A 265 4.92 1.91 31.36
N ASP A 266 5.07 3.19 31.76
CA ASP A 266 6.34 3.71 32.30
C ASP A 266 6.32 3.87 33.83
N THR A 267 5.31 3.33 34.50
CA THR A 267 5.23 3.32 35.96
C THR A 267 4.79 1.93 36.45
N ASP A 268 5.71 0.94 36.37
CA ASP A 268 5.81 -0.23 37.30
C ASP A 268 7.21 -0.84 37.18
#